data_e36f66d67c409f825b0988a3db18bfd6
#
_entry.id   e36f66d67c409f825b0988a3db18bfd6
#
_cell.length_a   1.000
_cell.length_b   1.000
_cell.length_c   1.000
_cell.angle_alpha   90.00
_cell.angle_beta   90.00
_cell.angle_gamma   90.00
#
_symmetry.space_group_name_H-M   'P 1'
#
loop_
_entity.id
_entity.type
_entity.pdbx_description
1 polymer ?
#
loop_
_entity_poly.entity_id
_entity_poly.type
_entity_poly.pdbx_seq_one_letter_code
_entity_poly.pdbx_strand_id
1 'polypeptide(L)'
;MNLSSNFTGLCIRAWHCPMHRMSEHKSYQLTHLEQLEAESIFIMREVAAQFGKPALLFSGGKDSIVMVRLAQKAFWPSKLPFPLVHVDTGHNFGETIVFRDHLAKEVDAELIIGSVQAEIDAGRAREETGPNPSRNRLQIPALLNAIEQHKFDACLGGARRDEEKARAKERFFSHRDSFGQWDPKNQRPELWNLFNGRMDFGEHFRIFPISNWTEMDVWQYIKMEDISLPSIYFSHEREFVRRDGVLLGRCEHITLLEGEQWECANVRCRTVGDMTCTGMVESVANNVDDIIEEVAAARQTERGGRADDKRGETAMEDRKKEGYF
;
A
#
# COMPACT_ATOMS: atom_id res chain seq x y z
N MET A 1 82.81 -55.66 13.15
CA MET A 1 81.59 -56.22 12.65
C MET A 1 80.70 -55.06 12.22
N ASN A 2 80.65 -54.81 10.94
CA ASN A 2 79.86 -53.71 10.37
C ASN A 2 78.48 -54.21 9.99
N LEU A 3 77.48 -53.52 10.40
CA LEU A 3 76.10 -53.68 9.88
C LEU A 3 75.65 -52.32 9.31
N SER A 4 75.73 -52.24 8.02
CA SER A 4 75.15 -51.17 7.21
C SER A 4 73.70 -51.41 7.02
N SER A 5 72.85 -50.47 7.45
CA SER A 5 71.41 -50.43 7.16
C SER A 5 71.09 -49.44 6.05
N ASN A 6 70.67 -49.97 4.92
CA ASN A 6 70.14 -49.23 3.80
C ASN A 6 68.74 -48.65 4.16
N PHE A 7 68.56 -47.31 4.13
CA PHE A 7 67.29 -46.66 4.12
C PHE A 7 67.00 -46.19 2.66
N THR A 8 66.12 -46.91 2.02
CA THR A 8 65.58 -46.56 0.70
C THR A 8 64.65 -45.36 0.82
N GLY A 9 64.89 -44.35 0.04
CA GLY A 9 64.20 -43.10 0.00
C GLY A 9 62.72 -43.26 -0.45
N LEU A 10 61.81 -42.79 0.38
CA LEU A 10 60.44 -42.61 0.01
C LEU A 10 60.28 -41.27 -0.75
N CYS A 11 60.01 -41.39 -2.05
CA CYS A 11 59.75 -40.24 -2.93
C CYS A 11 58.33 -39.73 -2.64
N ILE A 12 58.21 -38.65 -1.87
CA ILE A 12 56.92 -37.96 -1.66
C ILE A 12 56.61 -37.22 -2.95
N ARG A 13 55.73 -37.79 -3.78
CA ARG A 13 55.10 -37.07 -4.90
C ARG A 13 54.23 -35.96 -4.31
N ALA A 14 54.66 -34.71 -4.45
CA ALA A 14 53.85 -33.54 -4.22
C ALA A 14 52.58 -33.60 -5.13
N TRP A 15 51.45 -33.77 -4.55
CA TRP A 15 50.18 -33.63 -5.23
C TRP A 15 50.02 -32.17 -5.66
N HIS A 16 50.28 -31.86 -6.93
CA HIS A 16 49.82 -30.62 -7.55
C HIS A 16 48.31 -30.68 -7.61
N CYS A 17 47.62 -30.10 -6.64
CA CYS A 17 46.20 -29.78 -6.76
C CYS A 17 46.11 -28.66 -7.82
N PRO A 18 45.50 -28.87 -8.99
CA PRO A 18 45.26 -27.77 -9.89
C PRO A 18 44.37 -26.76 -9.13
N MET A 19 44.93 -25.54 -8.88
CA MET A 19 44.10 -24.44 -8.43
C MET A 19 42.97 -24.28 -9.46
N HIS A 20 41.79 -24.82 -9.13
CA HIS A 20 40.58 -24.46 -9.81
C HIS A 20 40.54 -22.92 -9.75
N ARG A 21 40.52 -22.27 -10.92
CA ARG A 21 40.16 -20.86 -11.01
C ARG A 21 38.86 -20.74 -10.23
N MET A 22 38.89 -20.04 -9.09
CA MET A 22 37.71 -19.61 -8.41
C MET A 22 36.92 -18.89 -9.49
N SER A 23 35.80 -19.49 -9.92
CA SER A 23 34.80 -18.79 -10.71
C SER A 23 34.55 -17.49 -9.98
N GLU A 24 34.67 -16.37 -10.67
CA GLU A 24 34.22 -15.08 -10.13
C GLU A 24 32.81 -15.33 -9.60
N HIS A 25 32.69 -15.40 -8.28
CA HIS A 25 31.36 -15.34 -7.64
C HIS A 25 30.85 -13.97 -8.03
N LYS A 26 30.03 -13.91 -9.08
CA LYS A 26 29.18 -12.74 -9.30
C LYS A 26 28.44 -12.53 -8.00
N SER A 27 28.82 -11.52 -7.22
CA SER A 27 28.10 -11.16 -6.02
C SER A 27 26.66 -10.91 -6.45
N TYR A 28 25.71 -11.71 -5.93
CA TYR A 28 24.30 -11.49 -6.17
C TYR A 28 23.93 -10.16 -5.54
N GLN A 29 23.73 -9.14 -6.36
CA GLN A 29 23.33 -7.80 -5.92
C GLN A 29 21.91 -7.58 -6.42
N LEU A 30 21.00 -7.40 -5.47
CA LEU A 30 19.64 -6.97 -5.77
C LEU A 30 19.65 -5.50 -6.24
N THR A 31 18.86 -5.21 -7.24
CA THR A 31 18.51 -3.83 -7.59
C THR A 31 17.70 -3.17 -6.46
N HIS A 32 17.56 -1.86 -6.50
CA HIS A 32 16.76 -1.14 -5.49
C HIS A 32 15.32 -1.68 -5.37
N LEU A 33 14.63 -1.90 -6.49
CA LEU A 33 13.26 -2.44 -6.49
C LEU A 33 13.19 -3.88 -5.98
N GLU A 34 14.16 -4.72 -6.33
CA GLU A 34 14.23 -6.09 -5.81
C GLU A 34 14.50 -6.12 -4.29
N GLN A 35 15.26 -5.16 -3.75
CA GLN A 35 15.44 -5.02 -2.30
C GLN A 35 14.15 -4.64 -1.60
N LEU A 36 13.41 -3.65 -2.14
CA LEU A 36 12.11 -3.22 -1.62
C LEU A 36 11.07 -4.35 -1.72
N GLU A 37 11.05 -5.09 -2.82
CA GLU A 37 10.21 -6.27 -2.98
C GLU A 37 10.52 -7.33 -1.93
N ALA A 38 11.79 -7.68 -1.76
CA ALA A 38 12.23 -8.69 -0.79
C ALA A 38 11.85 -8.30 0.65
N GLU A 39 12.01 -7.02 1.03
CA GLU A 39 11.58 -6.50 2.33
C GLU A 39 10.06 -6.65 2.51
N SER A 40 9.27 -6.23 1.52
CA SER A 40 7.81 -6.30 1.57
C SER A 40 7.31 -7.75 1.66
N ILE A 41 7.88 -8.66 0.87
CA ILE A 41 7.57 -10.11 0.90
C ILE A 41 7.92 -10.71 2.27
N PHE A 42 9.07 -10.34 2.84
CA PHE A 42 9.48 -10.79 4.16
C PHE A 42 8.45 -10.35 5.22
N ILE A 43 8.06 -9.07 5.22
CA ILE A 43 7.06 -8.52 6.15
C ILE A 43 5.72 -9.27 6.01
N MET A 44 5.24 -9.52 4.80
CA MET A 44 3.98 -10.25 4.59
C MET A 44 4.02 -11.68 5.12
N ARG A 45 5.15 -12.36 4.97
CA ARG A 45 5.37 -13.72 5.52
C ARG A 45 5.43 -13.70 7.04
N GLU A 46 6.08 -12.69 7.64
CA GLU A 46 6.07 -12.49 9.10
C GLU A 46 4.66 -12.27 9.63
N VAL A 47 3.82 -11.50 8.93
CA VAL A 47 2.42 -11.32 9.29
C VAL A 47 1.66 -12.64 9.28
N ALA A 48 1.78 -13.42 8.20
CA ALA A 48 1.11 -14.72 8.11
C ALA A 48 1.60 -15.74 9.18
N ALA A 49 2.84 -15.59 9.66
CA ALA A 49 3.40 -16.45 10.71
C ALA A 49 3.01 -16.04 12.13
N GLN A 50 2.82 -14.73 12.38
CA GLN A 50 2.61 -14.20 13.73
C GLN A 50 1.14 -13.96 14.08
N PHE A 51 0.27 -13.76 13.10
CA PHE A 51 -1.14 -13.41 13.31
C PHE A 51 -2.08 -14.55 12.89
N GLY A 52 -3.15 -14.69 13.63
CA GLY A 52 -4.13 -15.77 13.39
C GLY A 52 -5.19 -15.42 12.35
N LYS A 53 -5.51 -14.13 12.20
CA LYS A 53 -6.54 -13.62 11.27
C LYS A 53 -6.11 -12.32 10.60
N PRO A 54 -5.05 -12.33 9.79
CA PRO A 54 -4.66 -11.14 9.03
C PRO A 54 -5.60 -10.89 7.85
N ALA A 55 -5.69 -9.61 7.42
CA ALA A 55 -6.44 -9.16 6.25
C ALA A 55 -5.62 -8.15 5.45
N LEU A 56 -5.83 -8.07 4.13
CA LEU A 56 -5.23 -7.06 3.27
C LEU A 56 -6.28 -6.00 2.92
N LEU A 57 -6.04 -4.76 3.34
CA LEU A 57 -6.89 -3.62 3.02
C LEU A 57 -6.73 -3.26 1.55
N PHE A 58 -7.82 -3.35 0.79
CA PHE A 58 -7.82 -3.18 -0.64
C PHE A 58 -8.74 -2.03 -1.07
N SER A 59 -8.19 -0.86 -1.28
CA SER A 59 -8.93 0.33 -1.72
C SER A 59 -9.18 0.38 -3.24
N GLY A 60 -8.54 -0.49 -4.03
CA GLY A 60 -8.51 -0.39 -5.50
C GLY A 60 -7.56 0.69 -6.02
N GLY A 61 -6.82 1.36 -5.14
CA GLY A 61 -5.75 2.29 -5.51
C GLY A 61 -4.44 1.56 -5.85
N LYS A 62 -3.55 2.22 -6.60
CA LYS A 62 -2.29 1.63 -7.11
C LYS A 62 -1.44 0.95 -6.04
N ASP A 63 -1.35 1.57 -4.85
CA ASP A 63 -0.56 1.03 -3.74
C ASP A 63 -1.15 -0.28 -3.21
N SER A 64 -2.48 -0.36 -3.06
CA SER A 64 -3.17 -1.59 -2.66
C SER A 64 -3.12 -2.68 -3.75
N ILE A 65 -3.08 -2.29 -5.03
CA ILE A 65 -2.91 -3.23 -6.15
C ILE A 65 -1.50 -3.83 -6.12
N VAL A 66 -0.47 -3.01 -5.91
CA VAL A 66 0.92 -3.47 -5.72
C VAL A 66 1.01 -4.41 -4.51
N MET A 67 0.32 -4.10 -3.41
CA MET A 67 0.25 -4.99 -2.24
C MET A 67 -0.32 -6.37 -2.57
N VAL A 68 -1.37 -6.45 -3.41
CA VAL A 68 -1.92 -7.74 -3.86
C VAL A 68 -0.89 -8.50 -4.69
N ARG A 69 -0.18 -7.83 -5.60
CA ARG A 69 0.88 -8.47 -6.40
C ARG A 69 2.02 -9.01 -5.53
N LEU A 70 2.48 -8.22 -4.57
CA LEU A 70 3.50 -8.64 -3.59
C LEU A 70 3.02 -9.84 -2.76
N ALA A 71 1.76 -9.86 -2.34
CA ALA A 71 1.18 -10.98 -1.61
C ALA A 71 1.11 -12.26 -2.48
N GLN A 72 0.74 -12.14 -3.76
CA GLN A 72 0.81 -13.27 -4.69
C GLN A 72 2.24 -13.86 -4.75
N LYS A 73 3.26 -13.01 -4.90
CA LYS A 73 4.67 -13.44 -4.93
C LYS A 73 5.12 -14.02 -3.60
N ALA A 74 4.69 -13.43 -2.48
CA ALA A 74 5.06 -13.89 -1.13
C ALA A 74 4.61 -15.32 -0.84
N PHE A 75 3.44 -15.73 -1.36
CA PHE A 75 2.83 -17.01 -1.04
C PHE A 75 2.77 -18.00 -2.20
N TRP A 76 3.33 -17.63 -3.37
CA TRP A 76 3.42 -18.55 -4.50
C TRP A 76 4.08 -19.89 -4.11
N PRO A 77 3.56 -21.07 -4.52
CA PRO A 77 2.41 -21.30 -5.40
C PRO A 77 1.05 -21.41 -4.68
N SER A 78 0.98 -21.11 -3.39
CA SER A 78 -0.26 -21.15 -2.60
C SER A 78 -1.15 -19.94 -2.91
N LYS A 79 -2.45 -20.06 -2.57
CA LYS A 79 -3.37 -18.92 -2.56
C LYS A 79 -2.98 -17.89 -1.49
N LEU A 80 -3.52 -16.69 -1.58
CA LEU A 80 -3.39 -15.68 -0.53
C LEU A 80 -3.97 -16.23 0.80
N PRO A 81 -3.21 -16.15 1.91
CA PRO A 81 -3.66 -16.72 3.19
C PRO A 81 -4.63 -15.80 3.95
N PHE A 82 -5.00 -14.65 3.38
CA PHE A 82 -5.87 -13.66 4.01
C PHE A 82 -6.81 -13.02 2.99
N PRO A 83 -8.02 -12.60 3.43
CA PRO A 83 -8.98 -11.94 2.57
C PRO A 83 -8.54 -10.53 2.17
N LEU A 84 -9.12 -10.03 1.07
CA LEU A 84 -9.10 -8.62 0.71
C LEU A 84 -10.27 -7.92 1.40
N VAL A 85 -10.02 -6.82 2.09
CA VAL A 85 -11.04 -6.01 2.75
C VAL A 85 -11.14 -4.65 2.08
N HIS A 86 -12.30 -4.37 1.51
CA HIS A 86 -12.61 -3.09 0.89
C HIS A 86 -13.64 -2.33 1.73
N VAL A 87 -13.39 -1.05 1.99
CA VAL A 87 -14.39 -0.16 2.59
C VAL A 87 -15.10 0.60 1.47
N ASP A 88 -16.34 0.25 1.25
CA ASP A 88 -17.20 0.90 0.26
C ASP A 88 -17.85 2.14 0.88
N THR A 89 -17.49 3.31 0.37
CA THR A 89 -18.04 4.60 0.81
C THR A 89 -19.36 4.94 0.13
N GLY A 90 -19.71 4.24 -0.94
CA GLY A 90 -20.79 4.63 -1.85
C GLY A 90 -20.43 5.81 -2.76
N HIS A 91 -19.27 6.44 -2.54
CA HIS A 91 -18.73 7.54 -3.35
C HIS A 91 -17.48 7.11 -4.13
N ASN A 92 -17.26 5.81 -4.29
CA ASN A 92 -16.13 5.28 -5.04
C ASN A 92 -16.34 5.47 -6.56
N PHE A 93 -15.25 5.66 -7.29
CA PHE A 93 -15.31 5.67 -8.76
C PHE A 93 -15.74 4.30 -9.30
N GLY A 94 -16.66 4.29 -10.26
CA GLY A 94 -17.15 3.06 -10.89
C GLY A 94 -16.02 2.21 -11.48
N GLU A 95 -15.02 2.86 -12.10
CA GLU A 95 -13.84 2.23 -12.69
C GLU A 95 -13.03 1.45 -11.64
N THR A 96 -12.93 1.99 -10.42
CA THR A 96 -12.24 1.35 -9.30
C THR A 96 -13.01 0.13 -8.78
N ILE A 97 -14.35 0.24 -8.68
CA ILE A 97 -15.20 -0.86 -8.21
C ILE A 97 -15.15 -2.05 -9.19
N VAL A 98 -15.29 -1.77 -10.49
CA VAL A 98 -15.20 -2.81 -11.53
C VAL A 98 -13.84 -3.50 -11.50
N PHE A 99 -12.76 -2.72 -11.39
CA PHE A 99 -11.41 -3.26 -11.29
C PHE A 99 -11.22 -4.10 -10.03
N ARG A 100 -11.71 -3.62 -8.86
CA ARG A 100 -11.67 -4.36 -7.59
C ARG A 100 -12.26 -5.76 -7.73
N ASP A 101 -13.48 -5.82 -8.27
CA ASP A 101 -14.22 -7.08 -8.40
C ASP A 101 -13.55 -8.04 -9.38
N HIS A 102 -12.95 -7.50 -10.45
CA HIS A 102 -12.18 -8.28 -11.42
C HIS A 102 -10.92 -8.84 -10.77
N LEU A 103 -10.10 -8.00 -10.12
CA LEU A 103 -8.85 -8.43 -9.51
C LEU A 103 -9.08 -9.45 -8.40
N ALA A 104 -10.08 -9.26 -7.53
CA ALA A 104 -10.38 -10.22 -6.47
C ALA A 104 -10.70 -11.62 -7.03
N LYS A 105 -11.42 -11.70 -8.16
CA LYS A 105 -11.70 -12.97 -8.87
C LYS A 105 -10.44 -13.55 -9.52
N GLU A 106 -9.63 -12.71 -10.15
CA GLU A 106 -8.41 -13.12 -10.84
C GLU A 106 -7.41 -13.77 -9.87
N VAL A 107 -7.24 -13.18 -8.67
CA VAL A 107 -6.32 -13.70 -7.65
C VAL A 107 -6.96 -14.79 -6.77
N ASP A 108 -8.21 -15.17 -7.04
CA ASP A 108 -9.00 -16.16 -6.28
C ASP A 108 -8.98 -15.87 -4.76
N ALA A 109 -9.16 -14.57 -4.40
CA ALA A 109 -9.20 -14.11 -3.04
C ALA A 109 -10.62 -13.83 -2.56
N GLU A 110 -10.90 -14.12 -1.30
CA GLU A 110 -12.12 -13.70 -0.64
C GLU A 110 -12.16 -12.16 -0.56
N LEU A 111 -13.25 -11.55 -1.00
CA LEU A 111 -13.48 -10.11 -0.91
C LEU A 111 -14.54 -9.81 0.15
N ILE A 112 -14.14 -9.12 1.22
CA ILE A 112 -15.01 -8.63 2.28
C ILE A 112 -15.24 -7.14 2.08
N ILE A 113 -16.50 -6.72 2.12
CA ILE A 113 -16.89 -5.33 1.89
C ILE A 113 -17.50 -4.76 3.16
N GLY A 114 -16.80 -3.76 3.75
CA GLY A 114 -17.34 -2.91 4.82
C GLY A 114 -18.11 -1.73 4.21
N SER A 115 -19.36 -1.54 4.55
CA SER A 115 -20.21 -0.49 3.96
C SER A 115 -20.35 0.72 4.88
N VAL A 116 -19.95 1.88 4.39
CA VAL A 116 -20.18 3.17 5.08
C VAL A 116 -21.67 3.47 5.17
N GLN A 117 -22.46 3.12 4.12
CA GLN A 117 -23.89 3.32 4.16
C GLN A 117 -24.55 2.52 5.30
N ALA A 118 -24.12 1.28 5.51
CA ALA A 118 -24.63 0.46 6.63
C ALA A 118 -24.30 1.09 8.01
N GLU A 119 -23.17 1.77 8.16
CA GLU A 119 -22.82 2.50 9.38
C GLU A 119 -23.70 3.73 9.59
N ILE A 120 -24.06 4.44 8.51
CA ILE A 120 -24.98 5.59 8.55
C ILE A 120 -26.39 5.10 8.92
N ASP A 121 -26.87 4.05 8.26
CA ASP A 121 -28.21 3.50 8.50
C ASP A 121 -28.37 2.95 9.93
N ALA A 122 -27.29 2.44 10.50
CA ALA A 122 -27.22 1.98 11.88
C ALA A 122 -27.04 3.13 12.92
N GLY A 123 -26.89 4.37 12.46
CA GLY A 123 -26.67 5.54 13.33
C GLY A 123 -25.28 5.63 13.97
N ARG A 124 -24.32 4.80 13.53
CA ARG A 124 -22.93 4.81 14.01
C ARG A 124 -22.04 5.84 13.29
N ALA A 125 -22.47 6.31 12.14
CA ALA A 125 -21.84 7.37 11.40
C ALA A 125 -22.86 8.43 10.96
N ARG A 126 -22.42 9.67 10.80
CA ARG A 126 -23.27 10.76 10.31
C ARG A 126 -22.66 11.36 9.06
N GLU A 127 -23.47 11.48 8.03
CA GLU A 127 -23.06 12.07 6.76
C GLU A 127 -22.74 13.57 6.90
N GLU A 128 -21.69 14.01 6.22
CA GLU A 128 -21.39 15.43 6.09
C GLU A 128 -22.39 16.09 5.15
N THR A 129 -22.63 17.37 5.36
CA THR A 129 -23.45 18.20 4.49
C THR A 129 -22.61 19.27 3.82
N GLY A 130 -22.98 19.72 2.63
CA GLY A 130 -22.25 20.77 1.91
C GLY A 130 -22.17 20.52 0.41
N PRO A 131 -21.39 21.34 -0.30
CA PRO A 131 -21.31 21.26 -1.76
C PRO A 131 -20.50 20.06 -2.29
N ASN A 132 -19.67 19.48 -1.45
CA ASN A 132 -18.90 18.23 -1.72
C ASN A 132 -18.75 17.44 -0.42
N PRO A 133 -19.85 16.81 0.07
CA PRO A 133 -19.81 16.02 1.30
C PRO A 133 -18.87 14.82 1.13
N SER A 134 -17.88 14.70 1.99
CA SER A 134 -16.91 13.59 1.92
C SER A 134 -17.28 12.49 2.89
N ARG A 135 -17.29 11.25 2.42
CA ARG A 135 -17.40 10.05 3.25
C ARG A 135 -16.06 9.45 3.65
N ASN A 136 -14.95 10.14 3.33
CA ASN A 136 -13.61 9.60 3.57
C ASN A 136 -13.34 9.35 5.07
N ARG A 137 -13.80 10.22 5.97
CA ARG A 137 -13.69 9.99 7.43
C ARG A 137 -14.61 8.87 7.92
N LEU A 138 -15.73 8.64 7.25
CA LEU A 138 -16.70 7.61 7.61
C LEU A 138 -16.20 6.19 7.30
N GLN A 139 -15.07 6.05 6.59
CA GLN A 139 -14.40 4.76 6.42
C GLN A 139 -13.90 4.18 7.76
N ILE A 140 -13.60 5.04 8.75
CA ILE A 140 -13.08 4.61 10.06
C ILE A 140 -14.06 3.68 10.78
N PRO A 141 -15.30 4.07 11.09
CA PRO A 141 -16.26 3.18 11.75
C PRO A 141 -16.55 1.92 10.93
N ALA A 142 -16.65 2.01 9.60
CA ALA A 142 -16.88 0.85 8.75
C ALA A 142 -15.71 -0.15 8.80
N LEU A 143 -14.48 0.34 8.82
CA LEU A 143 -13.29 -0.50 8.94
C LEU A 143 -13.19 -1.14 10.32
N LEU A 144 -13.41 -0.38 11.40
CA LEU A 144 -13.37 -0.90 12.77
C LEU A 144 -14.45 -1.96 12.98
N ASN A 145 -15.65 -1.73 12.46
CA ASN A 145 -16.74 -2.72 12.49
C ASN A 145 -16.35 -4.01 11.73
N ALA A 146 -15.73 -3.90 10.55
CA ALA A 146 -15.25 -5.06 9.80
C ALA A 146 -14.17 -5.84 10.58
N ILE A 147 -13.25 -5.13 11.25
CA ILE A 147 -12.21 -5.74 12.09
C ILE A 147 -12.86 -6.52 13.25
N GLU A 148 -13.82 -5.91 13.93
CA GLU A 148 -14.51 -6.52 15.07
C GLU A 148 -15.33 -7.75 14.65
N GLN A 149 -16.13 -7.63 13.57
CA GLN A 149 -16.97 -8.71 13.07
C GLN A 149 -16.17 -9.93 12.63
N HIS A 150 -15.08 -9.72 11.90
CA HIS A 150 -14.22 -10.78 11.38
C HIS A 150 -13.10 -11.17 12.34
N LYS A 151 -12.91 -10.40 13.43
CA LYS A 151 -11.85 -10.57 14.44
C LYS A 151 -10.47 -10.53 13.81
N PHE A 152 -10.23 -9.55 12.92
CA PHE A 152 -8.91 -9.36 12.34
C PHE A 152 -7.94 -8.84 13.40
N ASP A 153 -6.79 -9.50 13.51
CA ASP A 153 -5.71 -9.17 14.43
C ASP A 153 -4.58 -8.37 13.75
N ALA A 154 -4.50 -8.45 12.42
CA ALA A 154 -3.59 -7.63 11.62
C ALA A 154 -4.25 -7.18 10.31
N CYS A 155 -4.06 -5.90 9.94
CA CYS A 155 -4.55 -5.36 8.68
C CYS A 155 -3.38 -4.75 7.89
N LEU A 156 -3.02 -5.40 6.77
CA LEU A 156 -2.00 -4.90 5.87
C LEU A 156 -2.55 -3.75 5.02
N GLY A 157 -1.80 -2.65 4.90
CA GLY A 157 -2.19 -1.48 4.14
C GLY A 157 -1.06 -0.92 3.30
N GLY A 158 -1.41 -0.23 2.22
CA GLY A 158 -0.48 0.34 1.25
C GLY A 158 0.09 1.72 1.62
N ALA A 159 0.06 2.11 2.90
CA ALA A 159 0.57 3.41 3.32
C ALA A 159 2.10 3.48 3.24
N ARG A 160 2.62 4.63 2.77
CA ARG A 160 4.04 4.90 2.58
C ARG A 160 4.47 6.13 3.36
N ARG A 161 5.71 6.12 3.87
CA ARG A 161 6.30 7.27 4.59
C ARG A 161 6.46 8.50 3.70
N ASP A 162 6.62 8.28 2.39
CA ASP A 162 6.77 9.33 1.38
C ASP A 162 5.50 10.14 1.15
N GLU A 163 4.31 9.55 1.37
CA GLU A 163 3.03 10.21 1.09
C GLU A 163 2.80 11.46 1.97
N GLU A 164 3.18 11.37 3.25
CA GLU A 164 2.89 12.42 4.22
C GLU A 164 3.77 12.34 5.47
N LYS A 165 4.12 13.51 6.03
CA LYS A 165 4.97 13.64 7.23
C LYS A 165 4.48 12.85 8.45
N ALA A 166 3.18 12.80 8.68
CA ALA A 166 2.61 12.06 9.81
C ALA A 166 2.87 10.55 9.71
N ARG A 167 2.90 10.00 8.48
CA ARG A 167 3.19 8.58 8.24
C ARG A 167 4.66 8.23 8.45
N ALA A 168 5.58 9.19 8.35
CA ALA A 168 7.00 8.95 8.58
C ALA A 168 7.33 8.47 10.02
N LYS A 169 6.43 8.72 10.97
CA LYS A 169 6.58 8.30 12.38
C LYS A 169 6.13 6.85 12.63
N GLU A 170 5.36 6.25 11.73
CA GLU A 170 4.87 4.88 11.91
C GLU A 170 5.93 3.84 11.61
N ARG A 171 5.81 2.70 12.29
CA ARG A 171 6.59 1.51 12.06
C ARG A 171 5.93 0.64 10.99
N PHE A 172 6.61 -0.40 10.53
CA PHE A 172 5.97 -1.43 9.70
C PHE A 172 4.81 -2.08 10.45
N PHE A 173 5.04 -2.48 11.72
CA PHE A 173 4.01 -2.99 12.61
C PHE A 173 3.52 -1.86 13.51
N SER A 174 2.46 -1.17 13.10
CA SER A 174 1.86 -0.06 13.83
C SER A 174 0.80 -0.57 14.80
N HIS A 175 1.11 -0.52 16.09
CA HIS A 175 0.24 -1.02 17.15
C HIS A 175 -1.00 -0.14 17.33
N ARG A 176 -2.16 -0.78 17.48
CA ARG A 176 -3.45 -0.15 17.76
C ARG A 176 -4.01 -0.69 19.06
N ASP A 177 -4.43 0.22 19.93
CA ASP A 177 -5.10 -0.15 21.19
C ASP A 177 -6.50 -0.76 20.95
N SER A 178 -7.19 -1.13 22.04
CA SER A 178 -8.52 -1.72 21.98
C SER A 178 -9.61 -0.81 21.39
N PHE A 179 -9.32 0.49 21.22
CA PHE A 179 -10.19 1.45 20.53
C PHE A 179 -9.80 1.67 19.06
N GLY A 180 -8.79 0.96 18.57
CA GLY A 180 -8.25 1.10 17.22
C GLY A 180 -7.33 2.31 17.03
N GLN A 181 -6.97 3.02 18.11
CA GLN A 181 -6.13 4.20 18.06
C GLN A 181 -4.64 3.83 18.00
N TRP A 182 -3.86 4.66 17.32
CA TRP A 182 -2.42 4.47 17.28
C TRP A 182 -1.79 4.70 18.66
N ASP A 183 -1.09 3.68 19.15
CA ASP A 183 -0.36 3.73 20.41
C ASP A 183 1.16 3.83 20.20
N PRO A 184 1.71 5.04 20.06
CA PRO A 184 3.15 5.23 19.86
C PRO A 184 4.00 4.86 21.09
N LYS A 185 3.41 4.78 22.30
CA LYS A 185 4.13 4.46 23.53
C LYS A 185 4.46 2.98 23.64
N ASN A 186 3.53 2.13 23.17
CA ASN A 186 3.71 0.69 23.15
C ASN A 186 4.29 0.18 21.81
N GLN A 187 4.64 1.09 20.92
CA GLN A 187 5.29 0.78 19.66
C GLN A 187 6.65 0.14 19.90
N ARG A 188 6.84 -1.08 19.41
CA ARG A 188 8.07 -1.84 19.59
C ARG A 188 9.14 -1.40 18.57
N PRO A 189 10.43 -1.42 18.93
CA PRO A 189 11.51 -1.17 17.96
C PRO A 189 11.60 -2.31 16.93
N GLU A 190 11.92 -1.96 15.69
CA GLU A 190 12.06 -2.90 14.56
C GLU A 190 13.53 -3.02 14.12
N LEU A 191 14.44 -3.14 15.09
CA LEU A 191 15.86 -3.30 14.82
C LEU A 191 16.11 -4.64 14.12
N TRP A 192 17.04 -4.64 13.15
CA TRP A 192 17.46 -5.83 12.38
C TRP A 192 16.29 -6.55 11.69
N ASN A 193 15.23 -5.82 11.30
CA ASN A 193 14.02 -6.39 10.72
C ASN A 193 13.35 -7.48 11.59
N LEU A 194 13.45 -7.34 12.91
CA LEU A 194 12.75 -8.19 13.85
C LEU A 194 11.41 -7.53 14.21
N PHE A 195 10.34 -8.24 13.91
CA PHE A 195 8.98 -7.78 14.17
C PHE A 195 8.35 -8.53 15.33
N ASN A 196 7.57 -7.82 16.14
CA ASN A 196 6.91 -8.40 17.30
C ASN A 196 5.42 -8.05 17.25
N GLY A 197 4.62 -9.03 16.86
CA GLY A 197 3.16 -8.96 16.76
C GLY A 197 2.42 -9.31 18.07
N ARG A 198 3.12 -9.37 19.24
CA ARG A 198 2.43 -9.61 20.50
C ARG A 198 1.44 -8.49 20.80
N MET A 199 0.20 -8.86 21.10
CA MET A 199 -0.90 -7.96 21.42
C MET A 199 -1.71 -8.51 22.59
N ASP A 200 -2.46 -7.64 23.26
CA ASP A 200 -3.43 -7.98 24.28
C ASP A 200 -4.84 -8.10 23.66
N PHE A 201 -5.80 -8.52 24.46
CA PHE A 201 -7.18 -8.71 24.00
C PHE A 201 -7.80 -7.38 23.52
N GLY A 202 -8.36 -7.38 22.32
CA GLY A 202 -9.00 -6.21 21.69
C GLY A 202 -8.04 -5.30 20.92
N GLU A 203 -6.73 -5.50 21.03
CA GLU A 203 -5.73 -4.79 20.23
C GLU A 203 -5.59 -5.41 18.83
N HIS A 204 -5.00 -4.67 17.90
CA HIS A 204 -4.64 -5.17 16.59
C HIS A 204 -3.48 -4.38 15.99
N PHE A 205 -2.93 -4.86 14.88
CA PHE A 205 -1.87 -4.18 14.16
C PHE A 205 -2.33 -3.65 12.81
N ARG A 206 -1.82 -2.47 12.44
CA ARG A 206 -1.77 -2.01 11.05
C ARG A 206 -0.38 -2.27 10.53
N ILE A 207 -0.28 -2.96 9.41
CA ILE A 207 1.01 -3.37 8.85
C ILE A 207 1.20 -2.66 7.51
N PHE A 208 2.38 -2.06 7.30
CA PHE A 208 2.69 -1.26 6.11
C PHE A 208 3.89 -1.82 5.35
N PRO A 209 3.76 -2.93 4.60
CA PRO A 209 4.88 -3.59 3.94
C PRO A 209 5.64 -2.72 2.94
N ILE A 210 4.96 -1.77 2.29
CA ILE A 210 5.57 -0.83 1.34
C ILE A 210 5.92 0.53 1.95
N SER A 211 6.07 0.60 3.28
CA SER A 211 6.31 1.86 4.01
C SER A 211 7.55 2.62 3.54
N ASN A 212 8.58 1.92 3.09
CA ASN A 212 9.85 2.51 2.60
C ASN A 212 9.82 2.87 1.11
N TRP A 213 8.75 2.54 0.39
CA TRP A 213 8.64 2.84 -1.03
C TRP A 213 8.29 4.30 -1.27
N THR A 214 8.86 4.91 -2.31
CA THR A 214 8.42 6.20 -2.84
C THR A 214 7.30 6.02 -3.85
N GLU A 215 6.63 7.11 -4.23
CA GLU A 215 5.67 7.08 -5.34
C GLU A 215 6.33 6.59 -6.63
N MET A 216 7.56 7.02 -6.88
CA MET A 216 8.34 6.60 -8.04
C MET A 216 8.62 5.09 -8.03
N ASP A 217 8.98 4.52 -6.87
CA ASP A 217 9.20 3.07 -6.75
C ASP A 217 7.94 2.28 -7.07
N VAL A 218 6.78 2.75 -6.61
CA VAL A 218 5.48 2.13 -6.93
C VAL A 218 5.23 2.12 -8.43
N TRP A 219 5.42 3.26 -9.14
CA TRP A 219 5.21 3.32 -10.58
C TRP A 219 6.22 2.49 -11.37
N GLN A 220 7.50 2.51 -10.97
CA GLN A 220 8.53 1.67 -11.59
C GLN A 220 8.26 0.18 -11.37
N TYR A 221 7.76 -0.21 -10.20
CA TYR A 221 7.39 -1.59 -9.92
C TYR A 221 6.15 -2.03 -10.73
N ILE A 222 5.15 -1.17 -10.87
CA ILE A 222 3.99 -1.40 -11.73
C ILE A 222 4.45 -1.69 -13.17
N LYS A 223 5.39 -0.89 -13.69
CA LYS A 223 5.98 -1.12 -15.01
C LYS A 223 6.76 -2.43 -15.08
N MET A 224 7.61 -2.71 -14.09
CA MET A 224 8.46 -3.90 -14.05
C MET A 224 7.66 -5.20 -14.03
N GLU A 225 6.57 -5.23 -13.28
CA GLU A 225 5.72 -6.41 -13.08
C GLU A 225 4.49 -6.45 -14.02
N ASP A 226 4.39 -5.48 -14.94
CA ASP A 226 3.27 -5.33 -15.89
C ASP A 226 1.89 -5.37 -15.17
N ILE A 227 1.77 -4.59 -14.09
CA ILE A 227 0.58 -4.59 -13.24
C ILE A 227 -0.53 -3.77 -13.90
N SER A 228 -1.69 -4.37 -14.10
CA SER A 228 -2.89 -3.68 -14.58
C SER A 228 -3.42 -2.70 -13.54
N LEU A 229 -3.96 -1.58 -14.00
CA LEU A 229 -4.54 -0.52 -13.18
C LEU A 229 -5.93 -0.12 -13.67
N PRO A 230 -6.79 0.46 -12.79
CA PRO A 230 -8.02 1.11 -13.22
C PRO A 230 -7.76 2.23 -14.24
N SER A 231 -8.63 2.35 -15.24
CA SER A 231 -8.47 3.34 -16.34
C SER A 231 -8.36 4.79 -15.84
N ILE A 232 -8.89 5.10 -14.68
CA ILE A 232 -8.87 6.43 -14.06
C ILE A 232 -7.44 6.96 -13.76
N TYR A 233 -6.43 6.09 -13.76
CA TYR A 233 -5.02 6.48 -13.61
C TYR A 233 -4.41 7.03 -14.91
N PHE A 234 -5.02 6.76 -16.06
CA PHE A 234 -4.59 7.22 -17.37
C PHE A 234 -5.42 8.40 -17.83
N SER A 235 -4.89 9.16 -18.76
CA SER A 235 -5.56 10.33 -19.34
C SER A 235 -6.89 9.96 -20.00
N HIS A 236 -7.93 10.66 -19.62
CA HIS A 236 -9.27 10.54 -20.20
C HIS A 236 -10.00 11.88 -20.14
N GLU A 237 -10.90 12.10 -21.08
CA GLU A 237 -11.75 13.28 -21.09
C GLU A 237 -12.80 13.17 -19.97
N ARG A 238 -12.86 14.19 -19.09
CA ARG A 238 -13.82 14.25 -17.98
C ARG A 238 -14.23 15.68 -17.67
N GLU A 239 -15.50 15.87 -17.33
CA GLU A 239 -15.97 17.11 -16.75
C GLU A 239 -15.54 17.23 -15.29
N PHE A 240 -15.14 18.43 -14.89
CA PHE A 240 -14.74 18.72 -13.51
C PHE A 240 -15.08 20.16 -13.14
N VAL A 241 -15.07 20.44 -11.84
CA VAL A 241 -15.10 21.81 -11.29
C VAL A 241 -13.77 22.11 -10.62
N ARG A 242 -13.28 23.35 -10.80
CA ARG A 242 -12.04 23.84 -10.18
C ARG A 242 -12.39 24.55 -8.89
N ARG A 243 -12.04 23.96 -7.76
CA ARG A 243 -12.33 24.50 -6.42
C ARG A 243 -11.06 24.50 -5.58
N ASP A 244 -10.66 25.67 -5.05
CA ASP A 244 -9.44 25.87 -4.24
C ASP A 244 -8.17 25.28 -4.88
N GLY A 245 -8.08 25.34 -6.22
CA GLY A 245 -6.97 24.79 -7.00
C GLY A 245 -6.96 23.26 -7.08
N VAL A 246 -8.08 22.59 -6.75
CA VAL A 246 -8.29 21.15 -6.94
C VAL A 246 -9.31 20.96 -8.06
N LEU A 247 -9.03 20.01 -8.97
CA LEU A 247 -9.97 19.59 -10.00
C LEU A 247 -10.82 18.44 -9.46
N LEU A 248 -12.10 18.70 -9.18
CA LEU A 248 -13.04 17.68 -8.69
C LEU A 248 -13.89 17.20 -9.86
N GLY A 249 -13.78 15.91 -10.19
CA GLY A 249 -14.52 15.29 -11.28
C GLY A 249 -16.03 15.32 -11.04
N ARG A 250 -16.79 15.57 -12.12
CA ARG A 250 -18.26 15.60 -12.05
C ARG A 250 -18.81 14.28 -11.52
N CYS A 251 -19.63 14.37 -10.48
CA CYS A 251 -20.41 13.27 -9.94
C CYS A 251 -21.70 13.80 -9.29
N GLU A 252 -22.61 12.92 -8.94
CA GLU A 252 -23.90 13.26 -8.33
C GLU A 252 -23.78 13.90 -6.94
N HIS A 253 -22.65 13.73 -6.27
CA HIS A 253 -22.41 14.22 -4.91
C HIS A 253 -21.76 15.61 -4.88
N ILE A 254 -21.42 16.21 -6.02
CA ILE A 254 -20.82 17.56 -6.11
C ILE A 254 -21.86 18.54 -6.65
N THR A 255 -22.18 19.55 -5.83
CA THR A 255 -23.06 20.66 -6.22
C THR A 255 -22.21 21.88 -6.54
N LEU A 256 -22.46 22.53 -7.70
CA LEU A 256 -21.79 23.77 -8.06
C LEU A 256 -22.16 24.91 -7.10
N LEU A 257 -21.14 25.69 -6.72
CA LEU A 257 -21.33 26.94 -6.01
C LEU A 257 -21.65 28.09 -7.00
N GLU A 258 -22.11 29.22 -6.46
CA GLU A 258 -22.37 30.41 -7.27
C GLU A 258 -21.10 30.86 -8.00
N GLY A 259 -21.20 31.00 -9.31
CA GLY A 259 -20.08 31.39 -10.19
C GLY A 259 -19.18 30.23 -10.65
N GLU A 260 -19.39 29.01 -10.17
CA GLU A 260 -18.69 27.82 -10.71
C GLU A 260 -19.38 27.30 -11.97
N GLN A 261 -18.59 26.68 -12.84
CA GLN A 261 -19.09 25.97 -14.02
C GLN A 261 -18.31 24.66 -14.23
N TRP A 262 -18.91 23.73 -14.95
CA TRP A 262 -18.23 22.52 -15.37
C TRP A 262 -17.26 22.86 -16.52
N GLU A 263 -16.01 22.50 -16.35
CA GLU A 263 -14.96 22.51 -17.35
C GLU A 263 -14.77 21.08 -17.86
N CYS A 264 -14.24 20.92 -19.08
CA CYS A 264 -13.94 19.62 -19.66
C CYS A 264 -12.52 19.62 -20.23
N ALA A 265 -11.71 18.66 -19.82
CA ALA A 265 -10.34 18.46 -20.33
C ALA A 265 -9.89 17.02 -20.13
N ASN A 266 -8.72 16.71 -20.72
CA ASN A 266 -8.02 15.46 -20.44
C ASN A 266 -7.39 15.53 -19.05
N VAL A 267 -7.84 14.64 -18.17
CA VAL A 267 -7.40 14.53 -16.77
C VAL A 267 -7.12 13.09 -16.38
N ARG A 268 -6.37 12.91 -15.32
CA ARG A 268 -6.20 11.61 -14.64
C ARG A 268 -6.19 11.78 -13.14
N CYS A 269 -6.40 10.68 -12.40
CA CYS A 269 -6.18 10.64 -10.97
C CYS A 269 -4.74 10.24 -10.65
N ARG A 270 -4.05 11.01 -9.80
CA ARG A 270 -2.73 10.63 -9.27
C ARG A 270 -2.87 9.69 -8.07
N THR A 271 -3.90 9.95 -7.24
CA THR A 271 -4.35 9.07 -6.16
C THR A 271 -5.84 8.86 -6.30
N VAL A 272 -6.35 7.71 -5.83
CA VAL A 272 -7.78 7.40 -5.87
C VAL A 272 -8.31 7.29 -4.44
N GLY A 273 -9.43 7.95 -4.20
CA GLY A 273 -10.23 7.92 -2.98
C GLY A 273 -11.70 8.13 -3.34
N ASP A 274 -12.47 8.81 -2.51
CA ASP A 274 -13.85 9.23 -2.84
C ASP A 274 -13.88 10.23 -3.98
N MET A 275 -14.92 10.17 -4.82
CA MET A 275 -15.16 11.12 -5.91
C MET A 275 -15.20 12.57 -5.41
N THR A 276 -15.70 12.80 -4.20
CA THR A 276 -15.88 14.14 -3.61
C THR A 276 -14.60 14.76 -3.06
N CYS A 277 -13.54 13.99 -2.86
CA CYS A 277 -12.27 14.49 -2.30
C CYS A 277 -11.05 14.21 -3.18
N THR A 278 -11.18 13.35 -4.20
CA THR A 278 -10.08 13.03 -5.11
C THR A 278 -9.80 14.18 -6.06
N GLY A 279 -8.62 14.78 -5.94
CA GLY A 279 -8.15 15.76 -6.91
C GLY A 279 -7.60 15.09 -8.16
N MET A 280 -8.02 15.59 -9.33
CA MET A 280 -7.48 15.21 -10.63
C MET A 280 -6.37 16.16 -11.05
N VAL A 281 -5.57 15.74 -12.01
CA VAL A 281 -4.54 16.54 -12.67
C VAL A 281 -4.79 16.54 -14.18
N GLU A 282 -4.61 17.68 -14.83
CA GLU A 282 -4.60 17.74 -16.29
C GLU A 282 -3.39 16.95 -16.80
N SER A 283 -3.61 16.04 -17.73
CA SER A 283 -2.57 15.12 -18.19
C SER A 283 -2.94 14.52 -19.53
N VAL A 284 -1.91 14.20 -20.31
CA VAL A 284 -2.01 13.45 -21.57
C VAL A 284 -1.40 12.04 -21.47
N ALA A 285 -0.96 11.64 -20.28
CA ALA A 285 -0.29 10.36 -20.04
C ALA A 285 -1.25 9.18 -20.24
N ASN A 286 -1.00 8.38 -21.26
CA ASN A 286 -1.85 7.26 -21.67
C ASN A 286 -1.29 5.90 -21.31
N ASN A 287 -0.06 5.85 -20.77
CA ASN A 287 0.65 4.63 -20.37
C ASN A 287 1.50 4.90 -19.14
N VAL A 288 2.06 3.82 -18.56
CA VAL A 288 2.84 3.92 -17.33
C VAL A 288 4.14 4.71 -17.51
N ASP A 289 4.75 4.67 -18.71
CA ASP A 289 5.99 5.42 -18.98
C ASP A 289 5.76 6.91 -18.93
N ASP A 290 4.69 7.41 -19.58
CA ASP A 290 4.31 8.80 -19.54
C ASP A 290 4.04 9.27 -18.09
N ILE A 291 3.37 8.42 -17.28
CA ILE A 291 3.11 8.72 -15.87
C ILE A 291 4.42 8.82 -15.07
N ILE A 292 5.38 7.93 -15.31
CA ILE A 292 6.69 7.96 -14.65
C ILE A 292 7.40 9.30 -14.98
N GLU A 293 7.37 9.75 -16.23
CA GLU A 293 7.95 11.04 -16.63
C GLU A 293 7.26 12.23 -15.93
N GLU A 294 5.92 12.22 -15.86
CA GLU A 294 5.17 13.25 -15.15
C GLU A 294 5.49 13.25 -13.63
N VAL A 295 5.57 12.08 -13.00
CA VAL A 295 5.89 11.96 -11.57
C VAL A 295 7.32 12.45 -11.30
N ALA A 296 8.28 12.13 -12.16
CA ALA A 296 9.67 12.61 -12.07
C ALA A 296 9.77 14.13 -12.17
N ALA A 297 8.89 14.77 -12.96
CA ALA A 297 8.84 16.22 -13.13
C ALA A 297 8.02 16.94 -12.04
N ALA A 298 7.23 16.22 -11.25
CA ALA A 298 6.32 16.78 -10.28
C ALA A 298 7.06 17.46 -9.10
N ARG A 299 6.65 18.68 -8.76
CA ARG A 299 7.19 19.44 -7.60
C ARG A 299 6.36 19.28 -6.33
N GLN A 300 5.17 18.71 -6.43
CA GLN A 300 4.26 18.50 -5.30
C GLN A 300 4.24 17.05 -4.87
N THR A 301 4.04 16.83 -3.57
CA THR A 301 3.82 15.49 -3.03
C THR A 301 2.53 14.90 -3.61
N GLU A 302 2.45 13.59 -3.63
CA GLU A 302 1.31 12.85 -4.19
C GLU A 302 -0.05 13.29 -3.61
N ARG A 303 -0.13 13.49 -2.31
CA ARG A 303 -1.36 13.90 -1.62
C ARG A 303 -1.63 15.41 -1.62
N GLY A 304 -0.68 16.23 -2.01
CA GLY A 304 -0.83 17.69 -2.02
C GLY A 304 -1.98 18.22 -2.90
N GLY A 305 -2.56 17.37 -3.76
CA GLY A 305 -3.72 17.66 -4.61
C GLY A 305 -5.08 17.26 -4.01
N ARG A 306 -5.15 16.63 -2.83
CA ARG A 306 -6.43 16.17 -2.27
C ARG A 306 -7.15 17.31 -1.53
N ALA A 307 -8.48 17.41 -1.76
CA ALA A 307 -9.31 18.45 -1.13
C ALA A 307 -9.44 18.28 0.38
N ASP A 308 -9.41 17.04 0.88
CA ASP A 308 -9.57 16.73 2.30
C ASP A 308 -8.28 16.95 3.12
N ASP A 309 -7.11 16.86 2.51
CA ASP A 309 -5.82 17.09 3.20
C ASP A 309 -5.50 18.60 3.34
N LYS A 310 -6.14 19.47 2.55
CA LYS A 310 -6.02 20.93 2.65
C LYS A 310 -6.76 21.55 3.84
N ARG A 311 -7.63 20.79 4.52
CA ARG A 311 -8.48 21.29 5.61
C ARG A 311 -7.77 21.47 6.97
N GLY A 312 -6.50 21.06 7.12
CA GLY A 312 -5.71 21.27 8.33
C GLY A 312 -4.35 20.57 8.31
N GLU A 313 -3.31 21.21 8.87
CA GLU A 313 -1.96 20.64 8.95
C GLU A 313 -1.88 19.36 9.83
N THR A 314 -2.85 19.15 10.71
CA THR A 314 -2.92 18.02 11.64
C THR A 314 -3.94 16.95 11.24
N ALA A 315 -4.61 17.11 10.09
CA ALA A 315 -5.74 16.26 9.68
C ALA A 315 -5.41 14.74 9.72
N MET A 316 -4.20 14.35 9.34
CA MET A 316 -3.81 12.93 9.40
C MET A 316 -3.43 12.45 10.79
N GLU A 317 -2.82 13.30 11.63
CA GLU A 317 -2.54 12.93 13.03
C GLU A 317 -3.85 12.75 13.81
N ASP A 318 -4.84 13.60 13.55
CA ASP A 318 -6.16 13.49 14.17
C ASP A 318 -6.89 12.23 13.68
N ARG A 319 -6.85 11.91 12.39
CA ARG A 319 -7.40 10.66 11.83
C ARG A 319 -6.78 9.40 12.42
N LYS A 320 -5.46 9.41 12.70
CA LYS A 320 -4.79 8.29 13.37
C LYS A 320 -5.30 8.08 14.79
N LYS A 321 -5.57 9.16 15.52
CA LYS A 321 -6.19 9.09 16.87
C LYS A 321 -7.61 8.55 16.80
N GLU A 322 -8.30 8.76 15.69
CA GLU A 322 -9.65 8.25 15.43
C GLU A 322 -9.65 6.81 14.88
N GLY A 323 -8.48 6.18 14.66
CA GLY A 323 -8.37 4.82 14.15
C GLY A 323 -8.16 4.71 12.63
N TYR A 324 -7.92 5.81 11.92
CA TYR A 324 -7.54 5.78 10.49
C TYR A 324 -6.11 5.24 10.31
N PHE A 325 -5.84 4.59 9.18
CA PHE A 325 -4.51 4.08 8.83
C PHE A 325 -3.67 5.09 8.05
#